data_3f0b214f016c42c01d9975d7f55396f9
#
_entry.id   3f0b214f016c42c01d9975d7f55396f9
#
_cell.length_a   1.000
_cell.length_b   1.000
_cell.length_c   1.000
_cell.angle_alpha   90.00
_cell.angle_beta   90.00
_cell.angle_gamma   90.00
#
_symmetry.space_group_name_H-M   'P 1'
#
loop_
_entity.id
_entity.type
_entity.pdbx_description
1 polymer ?
#
loop_
_entity_poly.entity_id
_entity_poly.type
_entity_poly.pdbx_seq_one_letter_code
_entity_poly.pdbx_strand_id
1 'polypeptide(L)'
;MSKKILVTGCNGQLGRAINKEYAGSDVTFINTDVVEGEGVTALDITKIEQVLSLVCAEQPEVIINCAAHTNVDACEKQWDAAYRINALGPRNLSIAAEAVGAKMIHVSTDYVFEGNGTKPYTEFDTPNPVSAYGKTKLEGEKFVQQFSNHFFIFRTAWLYGDGKNFVKTMLNLSETHDEVSVVCDQLGSPTSAVELAKAIHHFEGTENYGLYHATCEGDTNWADFTEEIFKRAGKSTKVNHVTSKQYKQMNPAAADRPAYSILDNYMMRLADGYQMADWKDALDVYMAELK
;
A
#
# COMPACT_ATOMS: atom_id res chain seq x y z
N MET A 1 9.66 16.48 -24.45
CA MET A 1 10.49 16.05 -23.30
C MET A 1 9.77 14.89 -22.66
N SER A 2 10.48 13.83 -22.25
CA SER A 2 9.86 12.71 -21.55
C SER A 2 9.27 13.19 -20.22
N LYS A 3 8.12 12.63 -19.84
CA LYS A 3 7.45 12.93 -18.56
C LYS A 3 8.33 12.49 -17.39
N LYS A 4 8.56 13.37 -16.42
CA LYS A 4 9.35 13.04 -15.22
C LYS A 4 8.46 12.63 -14.07
N ILE A 5 8.71 11.44 -13.49
CA ILE A 5 8.00 10.90 -12.33
C ILE A 5 9.00 10.65 -11.20
N LEU A 6 8.81 11.31 -10.05
CA LEU A 6 9.55 11.00 -8.84
C LEU A 6 8.83 9.93 -8.04
N VAL A 7 9.52 8.84 -7.72
CA VAL A 7 8.98 7.74 -6.90
C VAL A 7 9.77 7.63 -5.60
N THR A 8 9.09 7.75 -4.46
CA THR A 8 9.72 7.51 -3.15
C THR A 8 9.45 6.09 -2.69
N GLY A 9 10.40 5.49 -1.94
CA GLY A 9 10.28 4.09 -1.56
C GLY A 9 10.31 3.14 -2.76
N CYS A 10 11.09 3.49 -3.80
CA CYS A 10 11.15 2.76 -5.07
C CYS A 10 11.61 1.31 -4.93
N ASN A 11 12.36 0.98 -3.87
CA ASN A 11 12.81 -0.38 -3.55
C ASN A 11 11.74 -1.23 -2.85
N GLY A 12 10.60 -0.63 -2.46
CA GLY A 12 9.46 -1.33 -1.87
C GLY A 12 8.64 -2.11 -2.91
N GLN A 13 7.68 -2.90 -2.44
CA GLN A 13 6.82 -3.72 -3.30
C GLN A 13 6.10 -2.90 -4.37
N LEU A 14 5.48 -1.78 -3.98
CA LEU A 14 4.75 -0.93 -4.90
C LEU A 14 5.68 -0.11 -5.78
N GLY A 15 6.77 0.44 -5.24
CA GLY A 15 7.73 1.22 -6.02
C GLY A 15 8.31 0.42 -7.19
N ARG A 16 8.63 -0.87 -6.97
CA ARG A 16 9.07 -1.78 -8.04
C ARG A 16 7.95 -2.06 -9.04
N ALA A 17 6.72 -2.27 -8.58
CA ALA A 17 5.57 -2.49 -9.45
C ALA A 17 5.29 -1.27 -10.33
N ILE A 18 5.40 -0.04 -9.78
CA ILE A 18 5.30 1.21 -10.54
C ILE A 18 6.36 1.26 -11.65
N ASN A 19 7.63 1.04 -11.31
CA ASN A 19 8.70 1.05 -12.32
C ASN A 19 8.45 0.02 -13.43
N LYS A 20 7.92 -1.17 -13.09
CA LYS A 20 7.58 -2.23 -14.05
C LYS A 20 6.39 -1.85 -14.93
N GLU A 21 5.35 -1.24 -14.35
CA GLU A 21 4.12 -0.84 -15.05
C GLU A 21 4.41 0.18 -16.17
N TYR A 22 5.29 1.14 -15.91
CA TYR A 22 5.65 2.15 -16.90
C TYR A 22 6.79 1.72 -17.84
N ALA A 23 7.25 0.46 -17.78
CA ALA A 23 8.34 0.00 -18.65
C ALA A 23 7.95 0.10 -20.12
N GLY A 24 8.81 0.75 -20.92
CA GLY A 24 8.57 0.99 -22.35
C GLY A 24 7.74 2.24 -22.67
N SER A 25 7.26 2.99 -21.67
CA SER A 25 6.65 4.31 -21.85
C SER A 25 7.71 5.42 -21.96
N ASP A 26 7.33 6.60 -22.50
CA ASP A 26 8.22 7.80 -22.57
C ASP A 26 8.24 8.53 -21.22
N VAL A 27 8.71 7.85 -20.17
CA VAL A 27 8.84 8.35 -18.81
C VAL A 27 10.26 8.27 -18.32
N THR A 28 10.73 9.33 -17.67
CA THR A 28 12.00 9.36 -16.94
C THR A 28 11.72 9.27 -15.45
N PHE A 29 12.15 8.19 -14.78
CA PHE A 29 12.01 8.03 -13.35
C PHE A 29 13.13 8.72 -12.58
N ILE A 30 12.73 9.42 -11.51
CA ILE A 30 13.59 9.88 -10.42
C ILE A 30 13.29 8.96 -9.23
N ASN A 31 13.96 7.80 -9.22
CA ASN A 31 13.77 6.80 -8.16
C ASN A 31 14.49 7.22 -6.90
N THR A 32 13.77 7.23 -5.77
CA THR A 32 14.33 7.60 -4.46
C THR A 32 13.96 6.60 -3.37
N ASP A 33 14.88 6.41 -2.44
CA ASP A 33 14.69 5.63 -1.22
C ASP A 33 15.58 6.22 -0.11
N VAL A 34 15.43 5.77 1.15
CA VAL A 34 16.31 6.22 2.25
C VAL A 34 17.75 5.71 2.09
N VAL A 35 17.93 4.64 1.32
CA VAL A 35 19.23 4.03 1.02
C VAL A 35 19.55 4.26 -0.46
N GLU A 36 20.71 4.84 -0.73
CA GLU A 36 21.24 5.02 -2.08
C GLU A 36 21.56 3.67 -2.73
N GLY A 37 21.37 3.61 -4.06
CA GLY A 37 21.66 2.41 -4.86
C GLY A 37 21.83 2.75 -6.33
N GLU A 38 22.08 1.74 -7.16
CA GLU A 38 22.17 1.93 -8.60
C GLU A 38 20.85 2.45 -9.16
N GLY A 39 20.87 3.64 -9.76
CA GLY A 39 19.67 4.31 -10.28
C GLY A 39 18.70 4.79 -9.19
N VAL A 40 19.12 4.82 -7.91
CA VAL A 40 18.31 5.25 -6.76
C VAL A 40 19.03 6.35 -6.00
N THR A 41 18.41 7.53 -5.94
CA THR A 41 18.90 8.67 -5.17
C THR A 41 18.46 8.58 -3.71
N ALA A 42 19.38 8.78 -2.77
CA ALA A 42 19.02 8.82 -1.35
C ALA A 42 18.13 10.03 -1.04
N LEU A 43 16.96 9.78 -0.43
CA LEU A 43 16.03 10.82 -0.01
C LEU A 43 15.34 10.42 1.30
N ASP A 44 15.58 11.19 2.36
CA ASP A 44 14.78 11.12 3.58
C ASP A 44 13.58 12.09 3.45
N ILE A 45 12.39 11.54 3.18
CA ILE A 45 11.15 12.33 3.02
C ILE A 45 10.76 13.11 4.28
N THR A 46 11.33 12.76 5.44
CA THR A 46 11.10 13.49 6.70
C THR A 46 11.85 14.83 6.75
N LYS A 47 12.78 15.08 5.81
CA LYS A 47 13.64 16.27 5.72
C LYS A 47 13.14 17.20 4.61
N ILE A 48 12.37 18.22 4.98
CA ILE A 48 11.75 19.13 4.02
C ILE A 48 12.77 19.78 3.08
N GLU A 49 13.96 20.13 3.59
CA GLU A 49 15.02 20.78 2.80
C GLU A 49 15.55 19.84 1.70
N GLN A 50 15.71 18.54 2.00
CA GLN A 50 16.14 17.55 1.01
C GLN A 50 15.07 17.37 -0.06
N VAL A 51 13.80 17.24 0.36
CA VAL A 51 12.65 17.07 -0.54
C VAL A 51 12.54 18.26 -1.49
N LEU A 52 12.52 19.50 -0.95
CA LEU A 52 12.45 20.71 -1.77
C LEU A 52 13.64 20.85 -2.71
N SER A 53 14.87 20.60 -2.22
CA SER A 53 16.07 20.69 -3.05
C SER A 53 15.99 19.75 -4.25
N LEU A 54 15.62 18.49 -4.04
CA LEU A 54 15.52 17.50 -5.12
C LEU A 54 14.37 17.84 -6.09
N VAL A 55 13.18 18.09 -5.57
CA VAL A 55 11.98 18.34 -6.39
C VAL A 55 12.15 19.61 -7.22
N CYS A 56 12.70 20.70 -6.64
CA CYS A 56 12.96 21.93 -7.39
C CYS A 56 14.07 21.78 -8.43
N ALA A 57 15.07 20.94 -8.20
CA ALA A 57 16.12 20.68 -9.17
C ALA A 57 15.62 19.81 -10.34
N GLU A 58 14.86 18.77 -10.04
CA GLU A 58 14.40 17.78 -11.03
C GLU A 58 13.12 18.20 -11.77
N GLN A 59 12.27 19.04 -11.18
CA GLN A 59 11.01 19.49 -11.77
C GLN A 59 10.14 18.32 -12.26
N PRO A 60 9.78 17.33 -11.37
CA PRO A 60 8.92 16.24 -11.78
C PRO A 60 7.50 16.74 -12.07
N GLU A 61 6.80 16.10 -13.01
CA GLU A 61 5.38 16.35 -13.28
C GLU A 61 4.47 15.57 -12.31
N VAL A 62 4.99 14.47 -11.75
CA VAL A 62 4.27 13.61 -10.81
C VAL A 62 5.20 13.15 -9.70
N ILE A 63 4.70 13.13 -8.48
CA ILE A 63 5.36 12.54 -7.31
C ILE A 63 4.49 11.39 -6.82
N ILE A 64 5.02 10.16 -6.86
CA ILE A 64 4.35 8.95 -6.35
C ILE A 64 5.00 8.55 -5.03
N ASN A 65 4.29 8.73 -3.93
CA ASN A 65 4.78 8.38 -2.61
C ASN A 65 4.42 6.95 -2.21
N CYS A 66 5.36 6.03 -2.41
CA CYS A 66 5.29 4.64 -1.93
C CYS A 66 6.02 4.43 -0.59
N ALA A 67 6.75 5.45 -0.09
CA ALA A 67 7.49 5.36 1.16
C ALA A 67 6.55 5.40 2.37
N ALA A 68 6.68 4.45 3.29
CA ALA A 68 5.91 4.40 4.52
C ALA A 68 6.60 3.52 5.58
N HIS A 69 6.35 3.79 6.84
CA HIS A 69 6.63 2.87 7.93
C HIS A 69 5.44 1.92 8.09
N THR A 70 5.54 0.71 7.53
CA THR A 70 4.45 -0.26 7.40
C THR A 70 4.42 -1.34 8.47
N ASN A 71 5.42 -1.41 9.36
CA ASN A 71 5.43 -2.37 10.45
C ASN A 71 4.49 -1.89 11.56
N VAL A 72 3.25 -2.42 11.58
CA VAL A 72 2.20 -2.04 12.53
C VAL A 72 2.65 -2.19 13.98
N ASP A 73 3.28 -3.33 14.32
CA ASP A 73 3.76 -3.60 15.70
C ASP A 73 4.88 -2.62 16.13
N ALA A 74 5.74 -2.23 15.20
CA ALA A 74 6.80 -1.26 15.47
C ALA A 74 6.24 0.17 15.61
N CYS A 75 5.21 0.54 14.86
CA CYS A 75 4.57 1.85 14.95
C CYS A 75 4.00 2.11 16.36
N GLU A 76 3.45 1.08 17.04
CA GLU A 76 2.97 1.22 18.42
C GLU A 76 4.08 1.59 19.42
N LYS A 77 5.30 1.14 19.15
CA LYS A 77 6.46 1.39 20.01
C LYS A 77 7.27 2.62 19.60
N GLN A 78 7.14 3.06 18.35
CA GLN A 78 7.96 4.08 17.71
C GLN A 78 7.08 5.17 17.07
N TRP A 79 6.14 5.70 17.86
CA TRP A 79 5.17 6.69 17.40
C TRP A 79 5.80 7.86 16.62
N ASP A 80 6.85 8.47 17.17
CA ASP A 80 7.49 9.64 16.56
C ASP A 80 8.10 9.30 15.19
N ALA A 81 8.72 8.12 15.07
CA ALA A 81 9.29 7.67 13.80
C ALA A 81 8.16 7.39 12.78
N ALA A 82 7.09 6.71 13.21
CA ALA A 82 5.93 6.45 12.37
C ALA A 82 5.28 7.76 11.93
N TYR A 83 5.07 8.72 12.82
CA TYR A 83 4.48 10.02 12.49
C TYR A 83 5.35 10.82 11.51
N ARG A 84 6.66 10.86 11.73
CA ARG A 84 7.59 11.54 10.81
C ARG A 84 7.52 10.97 9.39
N ILE A 85 7.52 9.65 9.25
CA ILE A 85 7.52 8.99 7.95
C ILE A 85 6.13 9.04 7.32
N ASN A 86 5.07 8.64 8.07
CA ASN A 86 3.73 8.44 7.53
C ASN A 86 2.89 9.72 7.44
N ALA A 87 3.23 10.77 8.20
CA ALA A 87 2.50 12.02 8.22
C ALA A 87 3.35 13.19 7.68
N LEU A 88 4.52 13.47 8.31
CA LEU A 88 5.35 14.60 7.87
C LEU A 88 6.03 14.34 6.52
N GLY A 89 6.36 13.10 6.17
CA GLY A 89 6.88 12.74 4.85
C GLY A 89 5.90 13.13 3.73
N PRO A 90 4.65 12.63 3.71
CA PRO A 90 3.63 13.06 2.75
C PRO A 90 3.37 14.58 2.74
N ARG A 91 3.36 15.23 3.92
CA ARG A 91 3.27 16.70 4.00
C ARG A 91 4.40 17.39 3.22
N ASN A 92 5.63 16.98 3.44
CA ASN A 92 6.81 17.57 2.80
C ASN A 92 6.77 17.38 1.28
N LEU A 93 6.38 16.18 0.83
CA LEU A 93 6.21 15.87 -0.60
C LEU A 93 5.09 16.70 -1.23
N SER A 94 3.97 16.89 -0.52
CA SER A 94 2.85 17.70 -1.02
C SER A 94 3.22 19.19 -1.15
N ILE A 95 3.96 19.75 -0.18
CA ILE A 95 4.48 21.12 -0.26
C ILE A 95 5.42 21.26 -1.47
N ALA A 96 6.29 20.29 -1.69
CA ALA A 96 7.22 20.32 -2.80
C ALA A 96 6.51 20.12 -4.16
N ALA A 97 5.51 19.23 -4.23
CA ALA A 97 4.68 19.02 -5.41
C ALA A 97 3.98 20.32 -5.83
N GLU A 98 3.34 21.01 -4.87
CA GLU A 98 2.67 22.28 -5.12
C GLU A 98 3.63 23.36 -5.60
N ALA A 99 4.86 23.39 -5.07
CA ALA A 99 5.87 24.39 -5.46
C ALA A 99 6.31 24.28 -6.93
N VAL A 100 6.18 23.10 -7.55
CA VAL A 100 6.56 22.86 -8.96
C VAL A 100 5.36 22.53 -9.86
N GLY A 101 4.13 22.52 -9.31
CA GLY A 101 2.91 22.21 -10.04
C GLY A 101 2.76 20.72 -10.37
N ALA A 102 3.43 19.83 -9.63
CA ALA A 102 3.36 18.39 -9.82
C ALA A 102 2.08 17.80 -9.25
N LYS A 103 1.58 16.71 -9.86
CA LYS A 103 0.55 15.85 -9.25
C LYS A 103 1.14 15.07 -8.07
N MET A 104 0.43 15.04 -6.93
CA MET A 104 0.83 14.26 -5.75
C MET A 104 0.00 12.99 -5.66
N ILE A 105 0.63 11.83 -5.73
CA ILE A 105 0.00 10.52 -5.56
C ILE A 105 0.48 9.92 -4.25
N HIS A 106 -0.45 9.63 -3.33
CA HIS A 106 -0.15 9.09 -2.01
C HIS A 106 -0.87 7.77 -1.76
N VAL A 107 -0.15 6.78 -1.28
CA VAL A 107 -0.74 5.48 -0.92
C VAL A 107 -1.01 5.42 0.58
N SER A 108 -2.27 5.16 0.93
CA SER A 108 -2.77 5.01 2.28
C SER A 108 -3.25 3.58 2.54
N THR A 109 -4.07 3.37 3.56
CA THR A 109 -4.39 2.05 4.11
C THR A 109 -5.84 1.94 4.59
N ASP A 110 -6.37 0.72 4.61
CA ASP A 110 -7.59 0.31 5.30
C ASP A 110 -7.55 0.55 6.82
N TYR A 111 -6.37 0.58 7.44
CA TYR A 111 -6.18 0.85 8.88
C TYR A 111 -6.61 2.25 9.33
N VAL A 112 -7.02 3.12 8.40
CA VAL A 112 -7.67 4.39 8.76
C VAL A 112 -9.06 4.20 9.35
N PHE A 113 -9.67 3.03 9.17
CA PHE A 113 -10.96 2.67 9.75
C PHE A 113 -10.81 1.90 11.07
N GLU A 114 -11.87 1.88 11.86
CA GLU A 114 -11.90 1.20 13.18
C GLU A 114 -11.81 -0.33 13.05
N GLY A 115 -12.31 -0.89 11.95
CA GLY A 115 -12.23 -2.32 11.68
C GLY A 115 -13.33 -3.14 12.32
N ASN A 116 -14.47 -2.54 12.65
CA ASN A 116 -15.67 -3.17 13.21
C ASN A 116 -16.87 -3.11 12.26
N GLY A 117 -16.62 -2.84 10.98
CA GLY A 117 -17.65 -2.74 9.94
C GLY A 117 -18.42 -4.04 9.72
N THR A 118 -19.65 -3.91 9.22
CA THR A 118 -20.51 -5.04 8.80
C THR A 118 -20.86 -4.99 7.32
N LYS A 119 -20.37 -3.98 6.62
CA LYS A 119 -20.44 -3.77 5.18
C LYS A 119 -19.12 -3.16 4.70
N PRO A 120 -18.75 -3.31 3.43
CA PRO A 120 -17.54 -2.67 2.89
C PRO A 120 -17.52 -1.17 3.16
N TYR A 121 -16.35 -0.66 3.59
CA TYR A 121 -16.15 0.78 3.77
C TYR A 121 -16.05 1.46 2.42
N THR A 122 -16.78 2.55 2.25
CA THR A 122 -16.66 3.47 1.12
C THR A 122 -15.76 4.66 1.47
N GLU A 123 -15.37 5.44 0.48
CA GLU A 123 -14.59 6.67 0.70
C GLU A 123 -15.35 7.74 1.51
N PHE A 124 -16.68 7.59 1.64
CA PHE A 124 -17.55 8.49 2.42
C PHE A 124 -17.68 8.09 3.90
N ASP A 125 -17.24 6.88 4.27
CA ASP A 125 -17.26 6.46 5.66
C ASP A 125 -16.19 7.22 6.47
N THR A 126 -16.56 7.64 7.68
CA THR A 126 -15.67 8.43 8.53
C THR A 126 -14.52 7.58 9.07
N PRO A 127 -13.25 7.95 8.82
CA PRO A 127 -12.11 7.27 9.40
C PRO A 127 -12.07 7.37 10.93
N ASN A 128 -11.76 6.26 11.60
CA ASN A 128 -11.58 6.19 13.06
C ASN A 128 -10.47 5.17 13.40
N PRO A 129 -9.18 5.48 13.10
CA PRO A 129 -8.10 4.52 13.26
C PRO A 129 -7.81 4.20 14.73
N VAL A 130 -7.62 2.92 15.03
CA VAL A 130 -7.30 2.47 16.40
C VAL A 130 -5.79 2.33 16.61
N SER A 131 -5.04 1.89 15.60
CA SER A 131 -3.59 1.67 15.67
C SER A 131 -2.76 2.94 15.43
N ALA A 132 -1.54 2.99 15.95
CA ALA A 132 -0.56 4.04 15.66
C ALA A 132 -0.26 4.15 14.15
N TYR A 133 -0.16 3.01 13.46
CA TYR A 133 -0.01 2.97 12.01
C TYR A 133 -1.16 3.69 11.30
N GLY A 134 -2.40 3.29 11.58
CA GLY A 134 -3.59 3.90 10.97
C GLY A 134 -3.71 5.39 11.26
N LYS A 135 -3.48 5.81 12.53
CA LYS A 135 -3.51 7.21 12.94
C LYS A 135 -2.49 8.05 12.18
N THR A 136 -1.25 7.57 12.07
CA THR A 136 -0.18 8.31 11.37
C THR A 136 -0.40 8.36 9.86
N LYS A 137 -0.97 7.30 9.25
CA LYS A 137 -1.36 7.29 7.83
C LYS A 137 -2.50 8.27 7.57
N LEU A 138 -3.52 8.31 8.42
CA LEU A 138 -4.64 9.26 8.28
C LEU A 138 -4.16 10.72 8.38
N GLU A 139 -3.22 11.02 9.26
CA GLU A 139 -2.63 12.36 9.32
C GLU A 139 -1.87 12.70 8.03
N GLY A 140 -1.21 11.72 7.41
CA GLY A 140 -0.61 11.88 6.09
C GLY A 140 -1.63 12.23 5.01
N GLU A 141 -2.79 11.56 4.98
CA GLU A 141 -3.89 11.90 4.05
C GLU A 141 -4.35 13.35 4.23
N LYS A 142 -4.57 13.77 5.48
CA LYS A 142 -5.00 15.15 5.80
C LYS A 142 -3.97 16.17 5.30
N PHE A 143 -2.68 15.91 5.49
CA PHE A 143 -1.64 16.81 5.00
C PHE A 143 -1.58 16.86 3.47
N VAL A 144 -1.76 15.73 2.77
CA VAL A 144 -1.84 15.72 1.31
C VAL A 144 -3.00 16.60 0.84
N GLN A 145 -4.20 16.44 1.42
CA GLN A 145 -5.39 17.24 1.10
C GLN A 145 -5.20 18.72 1.45
N GLN A 146 -4.42 19.03 2.47
CA GLN A 146 -4.19 20.42 2.91
C GLN A 146 -3.16 21.16 2.06
N PHE A 147 -2.14 20.46 1.55
CA PHE A 147 -0.96 21.07 0.94
C PHE A 147 -0.80 20.78 -0.56
N SER A 148 -1.71 20.01 -1.18
CA SER A 148 -1.71 19.79 -2.62
C SER A 148 -3.10 19.98 -3.21
N ASN A 149 -3.18 20.72 -4.34
CA ASN A 149 -4.43 20.92 -5.08
C ASN A 149 -4.65 19.79 -6.12
N HIS A 150 -3.58 19.18 -6.61
CA HIS A 150 -3.62 18.14 -7.63
C HIS A 150 -3.16 16.82 -7.03
N PHE A 151 -4.05 16.13 -6.31
CA PHE A 151 -3.67 14.91 -5.59
C PHE A 151 -4.58 13.72 -5.87
N PHE A 152 -3.98 12.55 -5.75
CA PHE A 152 -4.68 11.27 -5.61
C PHE A 152 -4.22 10.60 -4.31
N ILE A 153 -5.16 10.13 -3.52
CA ILE A 153 -4.90 9.27 -2.36
C ILE A 153 -5.55 7.92 -2.63
N PHE A 154 -4.76 6.85 -2.61
CA PHE A 154 -5.24 5.49 -2.76
C PHE A 154 -5.15 4.73 -1.43
N ARG A 155 -6.28 4.42 -0.80
CA ARG A 155 -6.34 3.51 0.34
C ARG A 155 -6.36 2.08 -0.18
N THR A 156 -5.40 1.29 0.25
CA THR A 156 -5.28 -0.13 -0.14
C THR A 156 -5.23 -1.03 1.09
N ALA A 157 -5.35 -2.34 0.90
CA ALA A 157 -5.29 -3.35 1.95
C ALA A 157 -4.49 -4.56 1.51
N TRP A 158 -3.83 -5.24 2.44
CA TRP A 158 -3.18 -6.54 2.27
C TRP A 158 -2.27 -6.64 1.05
N LEU A 159 -1.47 -5.59 0.82
CA LEU A 159 -0.61 -5.45 -0.36
C LEU A 159 0.47 -6.53 -0.40
N TYR A 160 0.58 -7.21 -1.53
CA TYR A 160 1.65 -8.15 -1.83
C TYR A 160 2.25 -7.88 -3.21
N GLY A 161 3.54 -8.17 -3.36
CA GLY A 161 4.29 -7.93 -4.60
C GLY A 161 5.73 -8.40 -4.49
N ASP A 162 6.63 -7.84 -5.28
CA ASP A 162 8.04 -8.21 -5.20
C ASP A 162 8.67 -7.72 -3.89
N GLY A 163 9.38 -8.60 -3.19
CA GLY A 163 9.95 -8.36 -1.86
C GLY A 163 9.29 -9.22 -0.77
N LYS A 164 9.49 -8.86 0.49
CA LYS A 164 8.90 -9.57 1.64
C LYS A 164 7.42 -9.26 1.77
N ASN A 165 6.57 -10.29 1.74
CA ASN A 165 5.12 -10.15 1.87
C ASN A 165 4.50 -11.42 2.48
N PHE A 166 3.17 -11.39 2.70
CA PHE A 166 2.45 -12.51 3.30
C PHE A 166 2.51 -13.77 2.43
N VAL A 167 2.32 -13.67 1.11
CA VAL A 167 2.34 -14.81 0.18
C VAL A 167 3.68 -15.54 0.27
N LYS A 168 4.79 -14.81 0.11
CA LYS A 168 6.14 -15.37 0.23
C LYS A 168 6.41 -15.95 1.63
N THR A 169 5.88 -15.32 2.67
CA THR A 169 6.00 -15.83 4.05
C THR A 169 5.31 -17.18 4.19
N MET A 170 4.08 -17.33 3.69
CA MET A 170 3.36 -18.61 3.73
C MET A 170 4.07 -19.67 2.90
N LEU A 171 4.53 -19.35 1.70
CA LEU A 171 5.32 -20.28 0.87
C LEU A 171 6.58 -20.77 1.59
N ASN A 172 7.33 -19.87 2.23
CA ASN A 172 8.53 -20.24 2.99
C ASN A 172 8.20 -21.14 4.19
N LEU A 173 7.09 -20.86 4.90
CA LEU A 173 6.64 -21.71 6.00
C LEU A 173 6.25 -23.11 5.50
N SER A 174 5.64 -23.22 4.33
CA SER A 174 5.27 -24.52 3.75
C SER A 174 6.46 -25.40 3.38
N GLU A 175 7.67 -24.86 3.25
CA GLU A 175 8.88 -25.67 3.01
C GLU A 175 9.39 -26.40 4.27
N THR A 176 8.99 -25.92 5.45
CA THR A 176 9.57 -26.39 6.73
C THR A 176 8.51 -26.87 7.73
N HIS A 177 7.23 -26.69 7.44
CA HIS A 177 6.14 -27.01 8.35
C HIS A 177 5.06 -27.81 7.64
N ASP A 178 4.58 -28.90 8.26
CA ASP A 178 3.46 -29.69 7.77
C ASP A 178 2.12 -28.99 8.02
N GLU A 179 2.08 -28.07 8.98
CA GLU A 179 0.89 -27.26 9.29
C GLU A 179 1.24 -25.85 9.74
N VAL A 180 0.34 -24.90 9.47
CA VAL A 180 0.43 -23.50 9.92
C VAL A 180 -0.88 -23.06 10.55
N SER A 181 -0.82 -22.21 11.60
CA SER A 181 -2.01 -21.62 12.23
C SER A 181 -2.20 -20.20 11.71
N VAL A 182 -3.33 -19.93 11.07
CA VAL A 182 -3.63 -18.64 10.43
C VAL A 182 -5.00 -18.13 10.87
N VAL A 183 -5.08 -16.82 11.08
CA VAL A 183 -6.30 -16.13 11.57
C VAL A 183 -7.40 -16.21 10.51
N CYS A 184 -8.64 -16.60 10.92
CA CYS A 184 -9.79 -16.76 10.04
C CYS A 184 -10.94 -15.76 10.31
N ASP A 185 -10.83 -14.94 11.35
CA ASP A 185 -11.83 -13.93 11.76
C ASP A 185 -11.40 -12.48 11.48
N GLN A 186 -10.44 -12.28 10.57
CA GLN A 186 -10.07 -10.99 10.00
C GLN A 186 -10.38 -11.02 8.51
N LEU A 187 -11.29 -10.15 8.08
CA LEU A 187 -11.78 -10.05 6.70
C LEU A 187 -11.14 -8.87 5.98
N GLY A 188 -10.73 -9.07 4.75
CA GLY A 188 -10.11 -8.02 3.92
C GLY A 188 -9.94 -8.46 2.47
N SER A 189 -9.39 -7.59 1.64
CA SER A 189 -9.15 -7.84 0.21
C SER A 189 -7.65 -7.88 -0.07
N PRO A 190 -7.06 -9.05 -0.41
CA PRO A 190 -5.67 -9.11 -0.83
C PRO A 190 -5.46 -8.29 -2.11
N THR A 191 -4.45 -7.42 -2.13
CA THR A 191 -4.21 -6.54 -3.28
C THR A 191 -2.82 -6.76 -3.85
N SER A 192 -2.75 -7.05 -5.14
CA SER A 192 -1.48 -7.13 -5.86
C SER A 192 -0.90 -5.73 -6.07
N ALA A 193 0.39 -5.57 -5.82
CA ALA A 193 1.11 -4.33 -6.11
C ALA A 193 1.09 -3.99 -7.61
N VAL A 194 1.01 -4.99 -8.48
CA VAL A 194 0.87 -4.80 -9.93
C VAL A 194 -0.50 -4.18 -10.26
N GLU A 195 -1.58 -4.70 -9.68
CA GLU A 195 -2.91 -4.14 -9.92
C GLU A 195 -3.06 -2.71 -9.37
N LEU A 196 -2.48 -2.44 -8.19
CA LEU A 196 -2.45 -1.08 -7.64
C LEU A 196 -1.61 -0.14 -8.52
N ALA A 197 -0.49 -0.62 -9.08
CA ALA A 197 0.33 0.17 -10.00
C ALA A 197 -0.42 0.52 -11.29
N LYS A 198 -1.19 -0.42 -11.86
CA LYS A 198 -2.08 -0.17 -13.02
C LYS A 198 -3.13 0.88 -12.72
N ALA A 199 -3.78 0.80 -11.55
CA ALA A 199 -4.75 1.80 -11.12
C ALA A 199 -4.11 3.18 -10.97
N ILE A 200 -2.94 3.27 -10.33
CA ILE A 200 -2.18 4.52 -10.19
C ILE A 200 -1.82 5.09 -11.57
N HIS A 201 -1.33 4.28 -12.49
CA HIS A 201 -0.98 4.69 -13.86
C HIS A 201 -2.20 5.23 -14.61
N HIS A 202 -3.34 4.54 -14.51
CA HIS A 202 -4.60 4.97 -15.13
C HIS A 202 -5.05 6.36 -14.61
N PHE A 203 -5.19 6.50 -13.29
CA PHE A 203 -5.67 7.75 -12.67
C PHE A 203 -4.68 8.89 -12.82
N GLU A 204 -3.38 8.61 -12.82
CA GLU A 204 -2.33 9.59 -13.04
C GLU A 204 -2.50 10.31 -14.39
N GLY A 205 -3.00 9.63 -15.41
CA GLY A 205 -3.33 10.19 -16.72
C GLY A 205 -4.57 11.09 -16.75
N THR A 206 -5.32 11.19 -15.65
CA THR A 206 -6.59 11.94 -15.55
C THR A 206 -6.46 13.18 -14.68
N GLU A 207 -7.54 13.96 -14.58
CA GLU A 207 -7.70 15.07 -13.63
C GLU A 207 -8.80 14.77 -12.59
N ASN A 208 -9.17 13.49 -12.44
CA ASN A 208 -10.15 13.03 -11.45
C ASN A 208 -9.52 12.98 -10.05
N TYR A 209 -8.97 14.13 -9.61
CA TYR A 209 -8.29 14.25 -8.31
C TYR A 209 -9.19 13.86 -7.16
N GLY A 210 -8.62 13.27 -6.12
CA GLY A 210 -9.37 12.91 -4.93
C GLY A 210 -8.82 11.72 -4.16
N LEU A 211 -9.68 11.20 -3.28
CA LEU A 211 -9.42 10.03 -2.46
C LEU A 211 -10.20 8.85 -3.01
N TYR A 212 -9.53 7.71 -3.13
CA TYR A 212 -10.04 6.47 -3.70
C TYR A 212 -9.69 5.27 -2.82
N HIS A 213 -10.57 4.31 -2.74
CA HIS A 213 -10.24 2.97 -2.33
C HIS A 213 -9.68 2.20 -3.53
N ALA A 214 -8.63 1.42 -3.32
CA ALA A 214 -7.91 0.71 -4.38
C ALA A 214 -7.44 -0.66 -3.88
N THR A 215 -8.38 -1.60 -3.76
CA THR A 215 -8.11 -3.00 -3.46
C THR A 215 -8.53 -3.87 -4.65
N CYS A 216 -7.94 -5.06 -4.81
CA CYS A 216 -8.52 -6.03 -5.71
C CYS A 216 -9.96 -6.33 -5.29
N GLU A 217 -10.81 -6.67 -6.26
CA GLU A 217 -12.21 -7.02 -6.02
C GLU A 217 -12.33 -8.36 -5.28
N GLY A 218 -13.43 -8.52 -4.54
CA GLY A 218 -13.67 -9.68 -3.69
C GLY A 218 -12.99 -9.56 -2.33
N ASP A 219 -13.35 -10.49 -1.45
CA ASP A 219 -12.87 -10.52 -0.07
C ASP A 219 -12.56 -11.94 0.38
N THR A 220 -11.80 -12.05 1.45
CA THR A 220 -11.42 -13.31 2.07
C THR A 220 -10.94 -13.06 3.51
N ASN A 221 -10.52 -14.13 4.20
CA ASN A 221 -9.75 -14.05 5.45
C ASN A 221 -8.33 -14.59 5.24
N TRP A 222 -7.44 -14.35 6.20
CA TRP A 222 -6.04 -14.77 6.05
C TRP A 222 -5.86 -16.29 5.93
N ALA A 223 -6.71 -17.10 6.59
CA ALA A 223 -6.61 -18.57 6.52
C ALA A 223 -7.02 -19.06 5.13
N ASP A 224 -8.18 -18.63 4.60
CA ASP A 224 -8.65 -18.99 3.27
C ASP A 224 -7.68 -18.47 2.18
N PHE A 225 -7.13 -17.27 2.36
CA PHE A 225 -6.09 -16.74 1.47
C PHE A 225 -4.85 -17.64 1.46
N THR A 226 -4.44 -18.14 2.63
CA THR A 226 -3.32 -19.09 2.73
C THR A 226 -3.62 -20.42 2.03
N GLU A 227 -4.82 -20.96 2.16
CA GLU A 227 -5.24 -22.18 1.45
C GLU A 227 -5.17 -21.99 -0.07
N GLU A 228 -5.63 -20.83 -0.58
CA GLU A 228 -5.55 -20.52 -2.01
C GLU A 228 -4.09 -20.35 -2.50
N ILE A 229 -3.19 -19.79 -1.66
CA ILE A 229 -1.75 -19.73 -1.95
C ILE A 229 -1.17 -21.14 -2.06
N PHE A 230 -1.43 -22.00 -1.07
CA PHE A 230 -0.89 -23.37 -1.05
C PHE A 230 -1.42 -24.21 -2.19
N LYS A 231 -2.71 -24.11 -2.50
CA LYS A 231 -3.34 -24.78 -3.64
C LYS A 231 -2.63 -24.45 -4.96
N ARG A 232 -2.36 -23.14 -5.22
CA ARG A 232 -1.67 -22.69 -6.45
C ARG A 232 -0.20 -23.10 -6.50
N ALA A 233 0.43 -23.20 -5.33
CA ALA A 233 1.81 -23.66 -5.21
C ALA A 233 1.95 -25.19 -5.20
N GLY A 234 0.86 -25.95 -5.19
CA GLY A 234 0.88 -27.42 -5.08
C GLY A 234 1.43 -27.91 -3.74
N LYS A 235 1.22 -27.14 -2.65
CA LYS A 235 1.65 -27.50 -1.31
C LYS A 235 0.57 -28.25 -0.55
N SER A 236 0.98 -29.24 0.24
CA SER A 236 0.11 -30.06 1.10
C SER A 236 0.07 -29.60 2.56
N THR A 237 0.76 -28.51 2.88
CA THR A 237 0.77 -27.93 4.24
C THR A 237 -0.63 -27.60 4.70
N LYS A 238 -1.03 -28.10 5.86
CA LYS A 238 -2.36 -27.90 6.43
C LYS A 238 -2.50 -26.50 7.01
N VAL A 239 -3.62 -25.84 6.76
CA VAL A 239 -3.98 -24.57 7.39
C VAL A 239 -4.91 -24.84 8.56
N ASN A 240 -4.47 -24.52 9.78
CA ASN A 240 -5.31 -24.53 10.97
C ASN A 240 -5.93 -23.15 11.16
N HIS A 241 -7.26 -23.07 11.00
CA HIS A 241 -8.01 -21.83 11.20
C HIS A 241 -8.09 -21.50 12.70
N VAL A 242 -7.56 -20.35 13.08
CA VAL A 242 -7.59 -19.87 14.47
C VAL A 242 -8.25 -18.48 14.52
N THR A 243 -8.91 -18.17 15.66
CA THR A 243 -9.41 -16.82 15.88
C THR A 243 -8.29 -15.86 16.27
N SER A 244 -8.51 -14.56 16.10
CA SER A 244 -7.59 -13.51 16.56
C SER A 244 -7.27 -13.65 18.05
N LYS A 245 -8.26 -14.05 18.85
CA LYS A 245 -8.08 -14.33 20.29
C LYS A 245 -7.12 -15.50 20.54
N GLN A 246 -7.28 -16.60 19.80
CA GLN A 246 -6.38 -17.76 19.91
C GLN A 246 -4.98 -17.43 19.43
N TYR A 247 -4.87 -16.69 18.31
CA TYR A 247 -3.59 -16.23 17.80
C TYR A 247 -2.85 -15.31 18.79
N LYS A 248 -3.58 -14.41 19.45
CA LYS A 248 -3.02 -13.52 20.49
C LYS A 248 -2.50 -14.28 21.70
N GLN A 249 -3.16 -15.41 22.08
CA GLN A 249 -2.67 -16.29 23.15
C GLN A 249 -1.34 -16.97 22.77
N MET A 250 -1.17 -17.35 21.50
CA MET A 250 0.07 -17.93 20.99
C MET A 250 1.17 -16.86 20.78
N ASN A 251 0.78 -15.63 20.44
CA ASN A 251 1.65 -14.52 20.14
C ASN A 251 1.25 -13.24 20.91
N PRO A 252 1.51 -13.15 22.22
CA PRO A 252 1.04 -12.06 23.06
C PRO A 252 1.54 -10.67 22.66
N ALA A 253 2.68 -10.60 21.96
CA ALA A 253 3.31 -9.35 21.50
C ALA A 253 2.70 -8.80 20.19
N ALA A 254 1.84 -9.56 19.49
CA ALA A 254 1.23 -9.09 18.25
C ALA A 254 0.28 -7.91 18.52
N ALA A 255 0.32 -6.87 17.70
CA ALA A 255 -0.63 -5.76 17.76
C ALA A 255 -2.04 -6.23 17.39
N ASP A 256 -3.05 -5.56 17.93
CA ASP A 256 -4.43 -5.79 17.53
C ASP A 256 -4.67 -5.26 16.12
N ARG A 257 -5.37 -6.06 15.32
CA ARG A 257 -5.64 -5.77 13.91
C ARG A 257 -7.13 -5.68 13.67
N PRO A 258 -7.57 -4.87 12.67
CA PRO A 258 -8.98 -4.79 12.32
C PRO A 258 -9.57 -6.17 12.01
N ALA A 259 -10.74 -6.47 12.60
CA ALA A 259 -11.48 -7.69 12.26
C ALA A 259 -12.16 -7.58 10.89
N TYR A 260 -12.45 -6.36 10.45
CA TYR A 260 -13.09 -6.07 9.18
C TYR A 260 -12.39 -4.90 8.48
N SER A 261 -11.79 -5.15 7.32
CA SER A 261 -11.07 -4.13 6.54
C SER A 261 -11.38 -4.18 5.04
N ILE A 262 -12.55 -4.69 4.67
CA ILE A 262 -13.00 -4.71 3.28
C ILE A 262 -13.32 -3.28 2.85
N LEU A 263 -12.67 -2.84 1.76
CA LEU A 263 -12.89 -1.56 1.12
C LEU A 263 -13.75 -1.75 -0.14
N ASP A 264 -14.70 -0.86 -0.36
CA ASP A 264 -15.44 -0.74 -1.61
C ASP A 264 -14.77 0.34 -2.47
N ASN A 265 -14.32 -0.02 -3.68
CA ASN A 265 -13.71 0.90 -4.65
C ASN A 265 -14.78 1.78 -5.31
N TYR A 266 -15.68 2.37 -4.50
CA TYR A 266 -16.88 3.04 -4.98
C TYR A 266 -16.55 4.24 -5.86
N MET A 267 -15.63 5.10 -5.43
CA MET A 267 -15.25 6.30 -6.16
C MET A 267 -14.52 5.99 -7.47
N MET A 268 -13.72 4.92 -7.55
CA MET A 268 -13.10 4.51 -8.81
C MET A 268 -14.15 4.20 -9.88
N ARG A 269 -15.18 3.42 -9.51
CA ARG A 269 -16.27 3.07 -10.42
C ARG A 269 -17.13 4.26 -10.78
N LEU A 270 -17.39 5.15 -9.82
CA LEU A 270 -18.24 6.32 -10.03
C LEU A 270 -17.58 7.39 -10.92
N ALA A 271 -16.30 7.68 -10.66
CA ALA A 271 -15.58 8.77 -11.32
C ALA A 271 -15.14 8.41 -12.74
N ASP A 272 -14.81 7.14 -13.00
CA ASP A 272 -14.17 6.75 -14.26
C ASP A 272 -14.57 5.36 -14.78
N GLY A 273 -15.43 4.63 -14.08
CA GLY A 273 -15.80 3.25 -14.42
C GLY A 273 -14.66 2.24 -14.25
N TYR A 274 -13.53 2.63 -13.61
CA TYR A 274 -12.38 1.75 -13.40
C TYR A 274 -12.73 0.64 -12.42
N GLN A 275 -12.35 -0.59 -12.76
CA GLN A 275 -12.49 -1.78 -11.90
C GLN A 275 -11.13 -2.45 -11.71
N MET A 276 -10.81 -2.73 -10.47
CA MET A 276 -9.65 -3.56 -10.11
C MET A 276 -9.90 -5.03 -10.49
N ALA A 277 -8.85 -5.79 -10.74
CA ALA A 277 -8.99 -7.24 -10.95
C ALA A 277 -9.52 -7.95 -9.70
N ASP A 278 -10.15 -9.12 -9.88
CA ASP A 278 -10.46 -10.02 -8.76
C ASP A 278 -9.16 -10.48 -8.09
N TRP A 279 -9.16 -10.59 -6.75
CA TRP A 279 -7.94 -10.94 -6.00
C TRP A 279 -7.40 -12.33 -6.35
N LYS A 280 -8.25 -13.28 -6.78
CA LYS A 280 -7.82 -14.61 -7.19
C LYS A 280 -7.09 -14.58 -8.51
N ASP A 281 -7.59 -13.79 -9.47
CA ASP A 281 -6.95 -13.59 -10.77
C ASP A 281 -5.60 -12.89 -10.60
N ALA A 282 -5.56 -11.85 -9.75
CA ALA A 282 -4.32 -11.16 -9.41
C ALA A 282 -3.31 -12.08 -8.71
N LEU A 283 -3.77 -12.99 -7.85
CA LEU A 283 -2.92 -14.00 -7.21
C LEU A 283 -2.39 -15.02 -8.24
N ASP A 284 -3.21 -15.44 -9.21
CA ASP A 284 -2.77 -16.35 -10.28
C ASP A 284 -1.61 -15.76 -11.08
N VAL A 285 -1.72 -14.48 -11.47
CA VAL A 285 -0.66 -13.74 -12.17
C VAL A 285 0.61 -13.69 -11.31
N TYR A 286 0.49 -13.31 -10.04
CA TYR A 286 1.63 -13.21 -9.13
C TYR A 286 2.32 -14.56 -8.90
N MET A 287 1.56 -15.63 -8.71
CA MET A 287 2.10 -16.99 -8.51
C MET A 287 2.80 -17.52 -9.76
N ALA A 288 2.37 -17.13 -10.95
CA ALA A 288 3.05 -17.47 -12.20
C ALA A 288 4.43 -16.79 -12.34
N GLU A 289 4.57 -15.56 -11.84
CA GLU A 289 5.86 -14.81 -11.84
C GLU A 289 6.87 -15.36 -10.80
N LEU A 290 6.41 -16.08 -9.78
CA LEU A 290 7.29 -16.68 -8.75
C LEU A 290 7.92 -18.02 -9.19
N LYS A 291 7.45 -18.61 -10.26
CA LYS A 291 7.98 -19.88 -10.83
C LYS A 291 9.16 -19.61 -11.74
#